data_bea7832d01de5136cdd9baea620f5b50
#
_entry.id   bea7832d01de5136cdd9baea620f5b50
#
_cell.length_a   1.000
_cell.length_b   1.000
_cell.length_c   1.000
_cell.angle_alpha   90.00
_cell.angle_beta   90.00
_cell.angle_gamma   90.00
#
_symmetry.space_group_name_H-M   'P 1'
#
loop_
_entity.id
_entity.type
_entity.pdbx_description
1 polymer ?
#
loop_
_entity_poly.entity_id
_entity_poly.type
_entity_poly.pdbx_seq_one_letter_code
_entity_poly.pdbx_strand_id
1 'polypeptide(L)'
;MRVERRGGPPHLQTAFKHFIVNQLKGRSLDDRKDEEAKLGKFPDFACFRDLVLIEMKHLESKQNERVNETYKKQVISEEEPIFYGTRRVDFDKLSNGDEIRSAILNKLSQTIEAHLRKANRQFGDYRSRNPRKNSVSVCLLLNSQIDEFSPDVVMHAVHRKIKPGESGLRFPHIDAVIYISEKHFQQLPAGRVAFAIVTVIGVPAIEQSWKTELVDLVAQKWSEFRTGAAPVSGLPDQFESVDDIPESMTRPEAWKLAYKRNPYLRTQSDQQLRLYFHRCVALNSLAFLKGNWPKPSHYETSSRLRLFDDAIQEINRRGLDMRQFNPRDLSEQDRCTIYADLPEELVQLLSDPPTA
;
A
#
# COMPACT_ATOMS: atom_id res chain seq x y z
N MET A 1 11.05 -8.71 -17.50
CA MET A 1 10.15 -9.61 -16.75
C MET A 1 10.55 -9.54 -15.28
N ARG A 2 9.85 -8.78 -14.44
CA ARG A 2 10.14 -8.73 -12.99
C ARG A 2 9.58 -10.00 -12.38
N VAL A 3 10.46 -10.81 -11.80
CA VAL A 3 10.07 -11.98 -11.00
C VAL A 3 9.24 -11.46 -9.82
N GLU A 4 7.93 -11.67 -9.86
CA GLU A 4 7.08 -11.49 -8.68
C GLU A 4 7.63 -12.40 -7.59
N ARG A 5 8.07 -11.79 -6.48
CA ARG A 5 8.53 -12.53 -5.31
C ARG A 5 7.33 -13.30 -4.77
N ARG A 6 7.25 -14.59 -5.10
CA ARG A 6 6.21 -15.49 -4.61
C ARG A 6 6.28 -15.51 -3.08
N GLY A 7 5.24 -15.00 -2.42
CA GLY A 7 5.02 -15.18 -0.98
C GLY A 7 5.25 -13.97 -0.06
N GLY A 8 5.46 -12.75 -0.57
CA GLY A 8 5.42 -11.54 0.25
C GLY A 8 3.99 -10.97 0.38
N PRO A 9 3.72 -10.10 1.39
CA PRO A 9 2.46 -9.40 1.48
C PRO A 9 2.19 -8.64 0.18
N PRO A 10 0.94 -8.63 -0.32
CA PRO A 10 0.62 -7.94 -1.55
C PRO A 10 0.94 -6.46 -1.40
N HIS A 11 1.56 -5.92 -2.44
CA HIS A 11 1.83 -4.50 -2.53
C HIS A 11 0.55 -3.69 -2.32
N LEU A 12 0.64 -2.50 -1.72
CA LEU A 12 -0.50 -1.63 -1.43
C LEU A 12 -1.44 -1.46 -2.64
N GLN A 13 -0.87 -1.34 -3.83
CA GLN A 13 -1.61 -1.29 -5.09
C GLN A 13 -2.47 -2.55 -5.31
N THR A 14 -1.92 -3.73 -5.09
CA THR A 14 -2.66 -5.00 -5.23
C THR A 14 -3.76 -5.11 -4.18
N ALA A 15 -3.48 -4.71 -2.94
CA ALA A 15 -4.47 -4.70 -1.87
C ALA A 15 -5.63 -3.75 -2.20
N PHE A 16 -5.33 -2.57 -2.77
CA PHE A 16 -6.37 -1.62 -3.16
C PHE A 16 -7.20 -2.13 -4.35
N LYS A 17 -6.58 -2.77 -5.33
CA LYS A 17 -7.29 -3.44 -6.43
C LYS A 17 -8.28 -4.50 -5.90
N HIS A 18 -7.84 -5.34 -4.97
CA HIS A 18 -8.70 -6.32 -4.31
C HIS A 18 -9.86 -5.67 -3.54
N PHE A 19 -9.58 -4.58 -2.83
CA PHE A 19 -10.59 -3.80 -2.12
C PHE A 19 -11.66 -3.28 -3.08
N ILE A 20 -11.28 -2.66 -4.18
CA ILE A 20 -12.22 -2.14 -5.17
C ILE A 20 -13.12 -3.24 -5.70
N VAL A 21 -12.54 -4.35 -6.17
CA VAL A 21 -13.30 -5.42 -6.81
C VAL A 21 -14.20 -6.15 -5.80
N ASN A 22 -13.67 -6.49 -4.64
CA ASN A 22 -14.37 -7.37 -3.70
C ASN A 22 -15.28 -6.62 -2.73
N GLN A 23 -14.87 -5.44 -2.25
CA GLN A 23 -15.61 -4.67 -1.23
C GLN A 23 -16.52 -3.61 -1.85
N LEU A 24 -16.03 -2.86 -2.85
CA LEU A 24 -16.83 -1.83 -3.50
C LEU A 24 -17.63 -2.35 -4.69
N LYS A 25 -17.49 -3.66 -5.04
CA LYS A 25 -18.09 -4.26 -6.24
C LYS A 25 -17.79 -3.45 -7.50
N GLY A 26 -16.60 -2.85 -7.52
CA GLY A 26 -16.08 -2.11 -8.64
C GLY A 26 -15.51 -3.02 -9.73
N ARG A 27 -15.24 -2.44 -10.87
CA ARG A 27 -14.62 -3.14 -12.00
C ARG A 27 -13.34 -2.44 -12.44
N SER A 28 -12.35 -3.21 -12.90
CA SER A 28 -11.20 -2.69 -13.61
C SER A 28 -11.62 -2.22 -15.00
N LEU A 29 -11.13 -1.07 -15.40
CA LEU A 29 -11.29 -0.56 -16.77
C LEU A 29 -10.06 -0.89 -17.63
N ASP A 30 -8.95 -1.33 -17.02
CA ASP A 30 -7.73 -1.80 -17.71
C ASP A 30 -7.98 -2.97 -18.65
N ASP A 31 -9.00 -3.78 -18.41
CA ASP A 31 -9.36 -4.92 -19.24
C ASP A 31 -9.94 -4.51 -20.60
N ARG A 32 -10.19 -3.20 -20.80
CA ARG A 32 -10.71 -2.61 -22.05
C ARG A 32 -9.63 -1.96 -22.92
N LYS A 33 -8.40 -2.50 -22.89
CA LYS A 33 -7.24 -1.95 -23.63
C LYS A 33 -7.46 -1.82 -25.14
N ASP A 34 -8.21 -2.73 -25.73
CA ASP A 34 -8.55 -2.66 -27.17
C ASP A 34 -9.45 -1.46 -27.49
N GLU A 35 -10.27 -1.04 -26.56
CA GLU A 35 -11.08 0.17 -26.67
C GLU A 35 -10.27 1.42 -26.39
N GLU A 36 -9.31 1.37 -25.44
CA GLU A 36 -8.40 2.47 -25.14
C GLU A 36 -7.56 2.89 -26.33
N ALA A 37 -7.09 1.92 -27.14
CA ALA A 37 -6.33 2.21 -28.35
C ALA A 37 -7.09 3.07 -29.35
N LYS A 38 -8.43 2.97 -29.36
CA LYS A 38 -9.31 3.72 -30.27
C LYS A 38 -9.91 4.97 -29.64
N LEU A 39 -10.09 4.95 -28.34
CA LEU A 39 -10.92 5.91 -27.62
C LEU A 39 -10.16 6.80 -26.61
N GLY A 40 -8.85 6.63 -26.41
CA GLY A 40 -8.03 7.34 -25.42
C GLY A 40 -8.04 6.64 -24.07
N LYS A 41 -7.24 7.15 -23.14
CA LYS A 41 -6.98 6.49 -21.86
C LYS A 41 -8.17 6.58 -20.90
N PHE A 42 -8.47 5.45 -20.26
CA PHE A 42 -9.48 5.34 -19.23
C PHE A 42 -8.87 5.45 -17.82
N PRO A 43 -9.65 5.80 -16.79
CA PRO A 43 -9.25 5.61 -15.40
C PRO A 43 -9.14 4.10 -15.09
N ASP A 44 -8.38 3.75 -14.05
CA ASP A 44 -8.12 2.34 -13.72
C ASP A 44 -9.37 1.58 -13.28
N PHE A 45 -10.30 2.26 -12.56
CA PHE A 45 -11.47 1.59 -11.98
C PHE A 45 -12.75 2.45 -12.06
N ALA A 46 -13.90 1.74 -12.07
CA ALA A 46 -15.22 2.31 -11.89
C ALA A 46 -15.98 1.54 -10.79
N CYS A 47 -16.57 2.26 -9.84
CA CYS A 47 -17.28 1.73 -8.68
C CYS A 47 -18.69 2.30 -8.59
N PHE A 48 -19.54 1.68 -7.74
CA PHE A 48 -20.90 2.14 -7.47
C PHE A 48 -21.72 2.40 -8.74
N ARG A 49 -21.69 1.44 -9.69
CA ARG A 49 -22.34 1.55 -11.01
C ARG A 49 -21.84 2.76 -11.81
N ASP A 50 -20.53 2.97 -11.83
CA ASP A 50 -19.80 4.04 -12.50
C ASP A 50 -20.05 5.46 -11.92
N LEU A 51 -20.61 5.56 -10.73
CA LEU A 51 -20.73 6.85 -10.03
C LEU A 51 -19.40 7.34 -9.47
N VAL A 52 -18.45 6.45 -9.21
CA VAL A 52 -17.09 6.80 -8.77
C VAL A 52 -16.07 6.23 -9.75
N LEU A 53 -15.28 7.10 -10.33
CA LEU A 53 -14.13 6.76 -11.16
C LEU A 53 -12.86 6.94 -10.36
N ILE A 54 -11.95 5.97 -10.39
CA ILE A 54 -10.71 6.01 -9.63
C ILE A 54 -9.52 5.82 -10.58
N GLU A 55 -8.62 6.77 -10.56
CA GLU A 55 -7.30 6.66 -11.17
C GLU A 55 -6.25 6.51 -10.08
N MET A 56 -5.52 5.41 -10.09
CA MET A 56 -4.57 5.04 -9.05
C MET A 56 -3.13 5.35 -9.47
N LYS A 57 -2.41 6.05 -8.62
CA LYS A 57 -1.01 6.38 -8.82
C LYS A 57 -0.19 5.92 -7.63
N HIS A 58 0.81 5.12 -7.88
CA HIS A 58 1.78 4.70 -6.88
C HIS A 58 2.99 5.63 -6.90
N LEU A 59 3.33 6.16 -5.72
CA LEU A 59 4.53 6.96 -5.55
C LEU A 59 5.72 6.01 -5.40
N GLU A 60 6.64 6.02 -6.36
CA GLU A 60 7.77 5.08 -6.42
C GLU A 60 9.10 5.74 -6.00
N SER A 61 10.01 4.92 -5.50
CA SER A 61 11.28 5.27 -4.82
C SER A 61 12.33 6.08 -5.61
N LYS A 62 12.13 6.32 -6.89
CA LYS A 62 13.05 7.16 -7.70
C LYS A 62 13.15 8.62 -7.24
N GLN A 63 12.32 9.02 -6.28
CA GLN A 63 12.31 10.39 -5.75
C GLN A 63 13.43 10.62 -4.74
N ASN A 64 13.81 9.61 -3.96
CA ASN A 64 14.90 9.74 -2.97
C ASN A 64 16.22 10.15 -3.63
N GLU A 65 16.51 9.59 -4.81
CA GLU A 65 17.70 10.00 -5.57
C GLU A 65 17.64 11.48 -5.97
N ARG A 66 16.47 11.96 -6.44
CA ARG A 66 16.26 13.34 -6.85
C ARG A 66 16.25 14.32 -5.70
N VAL A 67 15.70 13.94 -4.56
CA VAL A 67 15.75 14.74 -3.33
C VAL A 67 17.18 14.85 -2.84
N ASN A 68 17.91 13.71 -2.80
CA ASN A 68 19.32 13.67 -2.43
C ASN A 68 20.21 14.48 -3.39
N GLU A 69 19.95 14.46 -4.69
CA GLU A 69 20.66 15.30 -5.65
C GLU A 69 20.37 16.79 -5.43
N THR A 70 19.13 17.14 -5.12
CA THR A 70 18.75 18.53 -4.81
C THR A 70 19.43 19.00 -3.53
N TYR A 71 19.44 18.17 -2.50
CA TYR A 71 20.14 18.42 -1.25
C TYR A 71 21.64 18.58 -1.50
N LYS A 72 22.28 17.64 -2.19
CA LYS A 72 23.72 17.71 -2.52
C LYS A 72 24.10 19.00 -3.24
N LYS A 73 23.30 19.43 -4.23
CA LYS A 73 23.58 20.67 -4.97
C LYS A 73 23.52 21.94 -4.15
N GLN A 74 22.77 21.94 -3.05
CA GLN A 74 22.55 23.14 -2.24
C GLN A 74 23.35 23.13 -0.92
N VAL A 75 23.75 21.96 -0.44
CA VAL A 75 24.39 21.81 0.88
C VAL A 75 25.87 21.47 0.78
N ILE A 76 26.31 20.80 -0.30
CA ILE A 76 27.72 20.40 -0.39
C ILE A 76 28.56 21.61 -0.83
N SER A 77 29.22 22.25 0.15
CA SER A 77 30.45 23.00 -0.10
C SER A 77 31.61 22.00 -0.22
N GLU A 78 32.65 22.34 -0.97
CA GLU A 78 33.84 21.49 -1.17
C GLU A 78 34.57 21.12 0.14
N GLU A 79 34.16 21.68 1.25
CA GLU A 79 34.78 21.53 2.59
C GLU A 79 34.01 20.55 3.52
N GLU A 80 32.87 19.99 3.10
CA GLU A 80 32.12 19.09 3.99
C GLU A 80 32.70 17.65 4.01
N PRO A 81 32.86 17.04 5.20
CA PRO A 81 33.37 15.69 5.31
C PRO A 81 32.38 14.70 4.70
N ILE A 82 32.89 13.70 3.98
CA ILE A 82 32.11 12.60 3.43
C ILE A 82 31.56 11.78 4.59
N PHE A 83 30.22 11.69 4.67
CA PHE A 83 29.51 10.87 5.66
C PHE A 83 28.95 9.61 5.00
N TYR A 84 29.27 8.46 5.58
CA TYR A 84 28.70 7.18 5.14
C TYR A 84 27.60 6.73 6.08
N GLY A 85 26.35 6.68 5.58
CA GLY A 85 25.18 6.26 6.35
C GLY A 85 23.93 7.08 6.03
N THR A 86 22.82 6.78 6.73
CA THR A 86 21.58 7.55 6.65
C THR A 86 21.62 8.67 7.68
N ARG A 87 21.41 9.92 7.25
CA ARG A 87 21.42 11.10 8.13
C ARG A 87 20.04 11.76 8.11
N ARG A 88 19.50 12.05 9.29
CA ARG A 88 18.43 13.05 9.42
C ARG A 88 19.05 14.44 9.34
N VAL A 89 18.53 15.27 8.45
CA VAL A 89 18.94 16.65 8.30
C VAL A 89 17.92 17.54 8.99
N ASP A 90 18.38 18.23 10.00
CA ASP A 90 17.60 19.28 10.66
C ASP A 90 17.81 20.59 9.89
N PHE A 91 16.87 20.92 9.03
CA PHE A 91 16.95 22.11 8.18
C PHE A 91 16.99 23.41 8.99
N ASP A 92 16.43 23.43 10.21
CA ASP A 92 16.40 24.60 11.05
C ASP A 92 17.79 24.98 11.60
N LYS A 93 18.75 24.03 11.52
CA LYS A 93 20.15 24.24 11.89
C LYS A 93 21.05 24.69 10.73
N LEU A 94 20.51 24.73 9.51
CA LEU A 94 21.25 25.16 8.33
C LEU A 94 20.99 26.63 8.03
N SER A 95 22.04 27.36 7.65
CA SER A 95 21.92 28.78 7.31
C SER A 95 20.98 29.08 6.15
N ASN A 96 20.80 28.10 5.23
CA ASN A 96 19.91 28.16 4.08
C ASN A 96 18.81 27.07 4.14
N GLY A 97 18.43 26.63 5.33
CA GLY A 97 17.51 25.51 5.55
C GLY A 97 16.13 25.70 4.91
N ASP A 98 15.60 26.94 4.97
CA ASP A 98 14.30 27.25 4.37
C ASP A 98 14.33 27.21 2.84
N GLU A 99 15.45 27.62 2.23
CA GLU A 99 15.63 27.54 0.79
C GLU A 99 15.69 26.09 0.32
N ILE A 100 16.43 25.26 1.03
CA ILE A 100 16.56 23.82 0.77
C ILE A 100 15.20 23.15 0.93
N ARG A 101 14.50 23.40 2.04
CA ARG A 101 13.15 22.89 2.29
C ARG A 101 12.20 23.27 1.16
N SER A 102 12.21 24.54 0.76
CA SER A 102 11.38 25.05 -0.34
C SER A 102 11.69 24.37 -1.67
N ALA A 103 12.97 24.16 -1.98
CA ALA A 103 13.39 23.48 -3.20
C ALA A 103 12.95 22.01 -3.22
N ILE A 104 13.08 21.30 -2.11
CA ILE A 104 12.60 19.92 -1.96
C ILE A 104 11.08 19.86 -2.11
N LEU A 105 10.33 20.71 -1.40
CA LEU A 105 8.87 20.79 -1.49
C LEU A 105 8.40 21.08 -2.91
N ASN A 106 9.06 21.98 -3.62
CA ASN A 106 8.76 22.28 -5.01
C ASN A 106 8.99 21.06 -5.91
N LYS A 107 10.05 20.30 -5.69
CA LYS A 107 10.35 19.08 -6.45
C LYS A 107 9.31 17.98 -6.21
N LEU A 108 8.94 17.76 -4.95
CA LEU A 108 7.89 16.80 -4.58
C LEU A 108 6.53 17.23 -5.18
N SER A 109 6.21 18.53 -5.09
CA SER A 109 4.99 19.09 -5.69
C SER A 109 4.91 18.90 -7.20
N GLN A 110 6.04 19.00 -7.94
CA GLN A 110 6.09 18.73 -9.37
C GLN A 110 5.74 17.27 -9.70
N THR A 111 6.19 16.34 -8.87
CA THR A 111 5.85 14.91 -9.03
C THR A 111 4.35 14.67 -8.85
N ILE A 112 3.78 15.21 -7.77
CA ILE A 112 2.34 15.11 -7.50
C ILE A 112 1.55 15.75 -8.66
N GLU A 113 1.96 16.94 -9.12
CA GLU A 113 1.33 17.62 -10.25
C GLU A 113 1.35 16.77 -11.53
N ALA A 114 2.44 16.08 -11.82
CA ALA A 114 2.53 15.20 -12.98
C ALA A 114 1.51 14.04 -12.90
N HIS A 115 1.29 13.48 -11.70
CA HIS A 115 0.27 12.47 -11.48
C HIS A 115 -1.14 13.05 -11.65
N LEU A 116 -1.43 14.20 -11.05
CA LEU A 116 -2.72 14.89 -11.20
C LEU A 116 -3.02 15.22 -12.66
N ARG A 117 -2.03 15.71 -13.42
CA ARG A 117 -2.19 16.02 -14.84
C ARG A 117 -2.58 14.80 -15.67
N LYS A 118 -1.95 13.64 -15.38
CA LYS A 118 -2.30 12.38 -16.04
C LYS A 118 -3.72 11.94 -15.70
N ALA A 119 -4.07 11.95 -14.40
CA ALA A 119 -5.41 11.58 -13.93
C ALA A 119 -6.48 12.50 -14.54
N ASN A 120 -6.25 13.81 -14.50
CA ASN A 120 -7.19 14.79 -15.07
C ASN A 120 -7.49 14.53 -16.55
N ARG A 121 -6.45 14.21 -17.35
CA ARG A 121 -6.65 13.87 -18.76
C ARG A 121 -7.47 12.58 -18.92
N GLN A 122 -7.15 11.52 -18.17
CA GLN A 122 -7.87 10.25 -18.25
C GLN A 122 -9.36 10.41 -17.86
N PHE A 123 -9.66 11.18 -16.83
CA PHE A 123 -11.04 11.49 -16.46
C PHE A 123 -11.76 12.33 -17.53
N GLY A 124 -11.07 13.33 -18.11
CA GLY A 124 -11.60 14.14 -19.20
C GLY A 124 -11.94 13.29 -20.43
N ASP A 125 -10.99 12.45 -20.85
CA ASP A 125 -11.16 11.53 -21.98
C ASP A 125 -12.32 10.55 -21.76
N TYR A 126 -12.45 10.01 -20.56
CA TYR A 126 -13.52 9.09 -20.20
C TYR A 126 -14.89 9.79 -20.17
N ARG A 127 -15.00 10.95 -19.52
CA ARG A 127 -16.25 11.70 -19.39
C ARG A 127 -16.77 12.20 -20.74
N SER A 128 -15.89 12.62 -21.66
CA SER A 128 -16.29 13.09 -22.99
C SER A 128 -16.99 12.02 -23.83
N ARG A 129 -16.80 10.75 -23.50
CA ARG A 129 -17.29 9.60 -24.26
C ARG A 129 -18.39 8.81 -23.56
N ASN A 130 -18.54 9.02 -22.26
CA ASN A 130 -19.57 8.36 -21.48
C ASN A 130 -20.66 9.35 -21.10
N PRO A 131 -21.94 9.03 -21.38
CA PRO A 131 -23.05 9.96 -21.14
C PRO A 131 -23.33 10.23 -19.67
N ARG A 132 -22.76 9.44 -18.74
CA ARG A 132 -22.88 9.68 -17.29
C ARG A 132 -21.95 10.81 -16.86
N LYS A 133 -22.40 12.04 -17.06
CA LYS A 133 -21.65 13.25 -16.70
C LYS A 133 -21.54 13.48 -15.18
N ASN A 134 -22.32 12.78 -14.36
CA ASN A 134 -22.42 13.00 -12.91
C ASN A 134 -21.57 12.00 -12.08
N SER A 135 -20.47 11.51 -12.61
CA SER A 135 -19.53 10.68 -11.84
C SER A 135 -18.57 11.52 -11.00
N VAL A 136 -18.16 10.97 -9.85
CA VAL A 136 -17.08 11.51 -9.02
C VAL A 136 -15.77 10.96 -9.53
N SER A 137 -14.79 11.81 -9.80
CA SER A 137 -13.43 11.42 -10.23
C SER A 137 -12.44 11.56 -9.09
N VAL A 138 -11.89 10.46 -8.65
CA VAL A 138 -10.96 10.37 -7.53
C VAL A 138 -9.57 9.99 -8.03
N CYS A 139 -8.61 10.89 -7.84
CA CYS A 139 -7.20 10.54 -8.01
C CYS A 139 -6.67 9.94 -6.72
N LEU A 140 -6.31 8.65 -6.75
CA LEU A 140 -5.77 7.94 -5.61
C LEU A 140 -4.25 7.92 -5.66
N LEU A 141 -3.61 8.50 -4.66
CA LEU A 141 -2.16 8.49 -4.49
C LEU A 141 -1.78 7.48 -3.40
N LEU A 142 -0.95 6.50 -3.71
CA LEU A 142 -0.51 5.45 -2.79
C LEU A 142 0.97 5.61 -2.47
N ASN A 143 1.31 5.61 -1.19
CA ASN A 143 2.69 5.62 -0.70
C ASN A 143 2.93 4.47 0.28
N SER A 144 3.82 3.56 -0.08
CA SER A 144 4.20 2.43 0.77
C SER A 144 5.63 2.51 1.31
N GLN A 145 6.47 3.42 0.78
CA GLN A 145 7.91 3.35 1.02
C GLN A 145 8.65 4.69 1.10
N ILE A 146 8.02 5.81 0.76
CA ILE A 146 8.72 7.09 0.60
C ILE A 146 8.43 8.02 1.76
N ASP A 147 9.45 8.34 2.56
CA ASP A 147 9.34 9.21 3.72
C ASP A 147 9.03 10.65 3.35
N GLU A 148 9.61 11.14 2.27
CA GLU A 148 9.51 12.54 1.86
C GLU A 148 8.09 12.95 1.45
N PHE A 149 7.23 11.97 1.10
CA PHE A 149 5.81 12.20 0.88
C PHE A 149 5.00 12.04 2.16
N SER A 150 5.35 12.82 3.19
CA SER A 150 4.51 12.89 4.40
C SER A 150 3.10 13.40 4.05
N PRO A 151 2.07 13.04 4.83
CA PRO A 151 0.71 13.49 4.60
C PRO A 151 0.60 15.02 4.46
N ASP A 152 1.34 15.78 5.27
CA ASP A 152 1.34 17.23 5.25
C ASP A 152 1.92 17.79 3.95
N VAL A 153 3.03 17.22 3.48
CA VAL A 153 3.67 17.60 2.21
C VAL A 153 2.73 17.33 1.04
N VAL A 154 2.10 16.15 1.01
CA VAL A 154 1.17 15.77 -0.06
C VAL A 154 -0.08 16.64 -0.01
N MET A 155 -0.67 16.84 1.17
CA MET A 155 -1.84 17.68 1.37
C MET A 155 -1.56 19.12 0.90
N HIS A 156 -0.44 19.70 1.31
CA HIS A 156 -0.03 21.05 0.88
C HIS A 156 0.12 21.14 -0.64
N ALA A 157 0.84 20.18 -1.23
CA ALA A 157 1.07 20.14 -2.68
C ALA A 157 -0.24 20.00 -3.47
N VAL A 158 -1.10 19.06 -3.07
CA VAL A 158 -2.41 18.84 -3.70
C VAL A 158 -3.29 20.06 -3.57
N HIS A 159 -3.41 20.62 -2.36
CA HIS A 159 -4.27 21.76 -2.08
C HIS A 159 -3.88 22.99 -2.93
N ARG A 160 -2.57 23.29 -3.05
CA ARG A 160 -2.09 24.37 -3.92
C ARG A 160 -2.41 24.17 -5.40
N LYS A 161 -2.54 22.91 -5.86
CA LYS A 161 -2.73 22.59 -7.28
C LYS A 161 -4.20 22.44 -7.66
N ILE A 162 -5.07 22.04 -6.72
CA ILE A 162 -6.51 21.88 -6.96
C ILE A 162 -7.30 23.18 -6.80
N LYS A 163 -6.77 24.14 -6.05
CA LYS A 163 -7.38 25.46 -5.92
C LYS A 163 -7.51 26.17 -7.27
N PRO A 164 -8.59 26.95 -7.49
CA PRO A 164 -8.70 27.82 -8.62
C PRO A 164 -7.52 28.81 -8.66
N GLY A 165 -6.90 28.94 -9.82
CA GLY A 165 -5.97 30.02 -10.11
C GLY A 165 -6.66 31.17 -10.83
N GLU A 166 -5.92 32.19 -11.22
CA GLU A 166 -6.42 33.34 -11.98
C GLU A 166 -7.08 32.93 -13.32
N SER A 167 -6.62 31.83 -13.92
CA SER A 167 -7.15 31.28 -15.20
C SER A 167 -8.21 30.19 -14.98
N GLY A 168 -8.74 30.01 -13.77
CA GLY A 168 -9.72 28.98 -13.43
C GLY A 168 -9.12 27.70 -12.84
N LEU A 169 -9.89 26.60 -12.91
CA LEU A 169 -9.47 25.31 -12.34
C LEU A 169 -8.39 24.65 -13.21
N ARG A 170 -7.24 24.37 -12.60
CA ARG A 170 -6.12 23.69 -13.27
C ARG A 170 -6.41 22.22 -13.61
N PHE A 171 -7.22 21.56 -12.76
CA PHE A 171 -7.63 20.16 -12.91
C PHE A 171 -9.16 20.01 -12.83
N PRO A 172 -9.90 20.46 -13.84
CA PRO A 172 -11.36 20.55 -13.80
C PRO A 172 -12.07 19.19 -13.79
N HIS A 173 -11.36 18.11 -14.09
CA HIS A 173 -11.91 16.76 -14.12
C HIS A 173 -11.58 15.93 -12.87
N ILE A 174 -10.88 16.51 -11.87
CA ILE A 174 -10.59 15.87 -10.59
C ILE A 174 -11.54 16.44 -9.55
N ASP A 175 -12.45 15.61 -9.03
CA ASP A 175 -13.35 15.98 -7.95
C ASP A 175 -12.69 15.85 -6.57
N ALA A 176 -11.82 14.84 -6.39
CA ALA A 176 -11.10 14.63 -5.14
C ALA A 176 -9.76 13.92 -5.36
N VAL A 177 -8.87 14.09 -4.38
CA VAL A 177 -7.65 13.29 -4.23
C VAL A 177 -7.71 12.57 -2.90
N ILE A 178 -7.52 11.25 -2.91
CA ILE A 178 -7.30 10.46 -1.71
C ILE A 178 -5.83 10.07 -1.68
N TYR A 179 -5.13 10.43 -0.62
CA TYR A 179 -3.79 9.98 -0.35
C TYR A 179 -3.79 8.94 0.76
N ILE A 180 -3.18 7.78 0.49
CA ILE A 180 -3.04 6.68 1.44
C ILE A 180 -1.56 6.41 1.63
N SER A 181 -1.10 6.50 2.87
CA SER A 181 0.26 6.17 3.23
C SER A 181 0.31 5.03 4.24
N GLU A 182 1.07 3.99 3.90
CA GLU A 182 1.46 2.92 4.84
C GLU A 182 2.87 3.16 5.39
N LYS A 183 3.52 4.25 4.98
CA LYS A 183 4.81 4.68 5.47
C LYS A 183 4.68 5.60 6.70
N HIS A 184 3.58 6.34 6.80
CA HIS A 184 3.34 7.31 7.87
C HIS A 184 2.18 6.88 8.75
N PHE A 185 2.33 7.02 10.05
CA PHE A 185 1.32 6.67 11.03
C PHE A 185 1.29 7.67 12.19
N GLN A 186 0.21 7.63 12.93
CA GLN A 186 0.07 8.34 14.19
C GLN A 186 -0.13 7.32 15.31
N GLN A 187 0.55 7.54 16.43
CA GLN A 187 0.30 6.78 17.64
C GLN A 187 -1.01 7.24 18.29
N LEU A 188 -1.86 6.28 18.60
CA LEU A 188 -3.11 6.48 19.31
C LEU A 188 -3.00 5.96 20.75
N PRO A 189 -3.88 6.41 21.67
CA PRO A 189 -3.97 5.85 23.02
C PRO A 189 -4.09 4.34 23.01
N ALA A 190 -3.57 3.68 24.05
CA ALA A 190 -3.54 2.23 24.20
C ALA A 190 -2.64 1.48 23.18
N GLY A 191 -1.60 2.15 22.67
CA GLY A 191 -0.60 1.51 21.78
C GLY A 191 -1.14 1.15 20.39
N ARG A 192 -2.29 1.69 19.99
CA ARG A 192 -2.81 1.56 18.63
C ARG A 192 -2.08 2.51 17.69
N VAL A 193 -2.10 2.19 16.41
CA VAL A 193 -1.58 3.08 15.35
C VAL A 193 -2.64 3.32 14.29
N ALA A 194 -2.72 4.56 13.80
CA ALA A 194 -3.54 4.93 12.65
C ALA A 194 -2.64 5.30 11.48
N PHE A 195 -2.88 4.69 10.31
CA PHE A 195 -2.19 5.05 9.09
C PHE A 195 -2.85 6.24 8.43
N ALA A 196 -2.04 7.03 7.74
CA ALA A 196 -2.51 8.24 7.11
C ALA A 196 -3.43 7.95 5.91
N ILE A 197 -4.66 8.44 6.00
CA ILE A 197 -5.58 8.62 4.89
C ILE A 197 -5.95 10.09 4.86
N VAL A 198 -5.60 10.78 3.78
CA VAL A 198 -5.91 12.21 3.63
C VAL A 198 -6.77 12.39 2.39
N THR A 199 -7.88 13.09 2.57
CA THR A 199 -8.80 13.43 1.49
C THR A 199 -8.74 14.93 1.22
N VAL A 200 -8.51 15.31 -0.03
CA VAL A 200 -8.59 16.70 -0.47
C VAL A 200 -9.71 16.81 -1.51
N ILE A 201 -10.75 17.56 -1.16
CA ILE A 201 -11.91 17.77 -2.03
C ILE A 201 -11.66 18.96 -2.94
N GLY A 202 -11.84 18.73 -4.24
CA GLY A 202 -11.78 19.78 -5.25
C GLY A 202 -13.06 20.63 -5.30
N VAL A 203 -12.93 21.85 -5.81
CA VAL A 203 -14.06 22.80 -5.92
C VAL A 203 -15.29 22.19 -6.64
N PRO A 204 -15.14 21.42 -7.74
CA PRO A 204 -16.30 20.83 -8.41
C PRO A 204 -17.12 19.87 -7.54
N ALA A 205 -16.51 19.30 -6.48
CA ALA A 205 -17.19 18.38 -5.57
C ALA A 205 -17.77 19.09 -4.34
N ILE A 206 -17.19 20.21 -3.91
CA ILE A 206 -17.66 20.96 -2.73
C ILE A 206 -19.11 21.46 -2.94
N GLU A 207 -19.46 21.84 -4.17
CA GLU A 207 -20.81 22.32 -4.51
C GLU A 207 -21.86 21.20 -4.57
N GLN A 208 -21.46 19.94 -4.47
CA GLN A 208 -22.30 18.76 -4.60
C GLN A 208 -22.02 17.79 -3.45
N SER A 209 -22.74 17.91 -2.33
CA SER A 209 -22.53 17.15 -1.07
C SER A 209 -22.43 15.63 -1.29
N TRP A 210 -23.27 15.07 -2.18
CA TRP A 210 -23.25 13.65 -2.50
C TRP A 210 -21.91 13.14 -3.06
N LYS A 211 -21.15 14.01 -3.73
CA LYS A 211 -19.80 13.65 -4.21
C LYS A 211 -18.83 13.52 -3.03
N THR A 212 -18.86 14.46 -2.12
CA THR A 212 -18.04 14.41 -0.90
C THR A 212 -18.37 13.16 -0.09
N GLU A 213 -19.65 12.87 0.10
CA GLU A 213 -20.11 11.66 0.82
C GLU A 213 -19.59 10.36 0.18
N LEU A 214 -19.58 10.27 -1.16
CA LEU A 214 -19.03 9.09 -1.85
C LEU A 214 -17.51 8.98 -1.69
N VAL A 215 -16.78 10.10 -1.70
CA VAL A 215 -15.34 10.11 -1.46
C VAL A 215 -15.02 9.64 -0.04
N ASP A 216 -15.73 10.16 0.94
CA ASP A 216 -15.60 9.78 2.35
C ASP A 216 -15.96 8.30 2.56
N LEU A 217 -17.00 7.82 1.89
CA LEU A 217 -17.38 6.40 1.93
C LEU A 217 -16.25 5.50 1.41
N VAL A 218 -15.56 5.88 0.33
CA VAL A 218 -14.40 5.12 -0.20
C VAL A 218 -13.28 5.08 0.84
N ALA A 219 -12.93 6.21 1.44
CA ALA A 219 -11.89 6.30 2.46
C ALA A 219 -12.25 5.50 3.72
N GLN A 220 -13.48 5.61 4.19
CA GLN A 220 -14.00 4.85 5.34
C GLN A 220 -13.95 3.35 5.07
N LYS A 221 -14.49 2.89 3.95
CA LYS A 221 -14.50 1.48 3.58
C LYS A 221 -13.10 0.91 3.42
N TRP A 222 -12.15 1.69 2.92
CA TRP A 222 -10.75 1.30 2.87
C TRP A 222 -10.18 1.11 4.28
N SER A 223 -10.42 2.06 5.19
CA SER A 223 -9.98 1.93 6.59
C SER A 223 -10.55 0.67 7.25
N GLU A 224 -11.85 0.44 7.13
CA GLU A 224 -12.52 -0.76 7.65
C GLU A 224 -11.90 -2.05 7.06
N PHE A 225 -11.65 -2.07 5.75
CA PHE A 225 -11.03 -3.20 5.06
C PHE A 225 -9.61 -3.48 5.56
N ARG A 226 -8.79 -2.42 5.72
CA ARG A 226 -7.37 -2.57 6.08
C ARG A 226 -7.14 -2.81 7.56
N THR A 227 -7.90 -2.14 8.42
CA THR A 227 -7.66 -2.14 9.87
C THR A 227 -8.77 -2.81 10.67
N GLY A 228 -9.94 -3.05 10.07
CA GLY A 228 -11.14 -3.54 10.74
C GLY A 228 -11.83 -2.48 11.59
N ALA A 229 -11.43 -1.22 11.47
CA ALA A 229 -11.99 -0.11 12.22
C ALA A 229 -12.32 1.08 11.30
N ALA A 230 -13.28 1.89 11.69
CA ALA A 230 -13.55 3.17 11.05
C ALA A 230 -12.34 4.10 11.21
N PRO A 231 -12.12 5.04 10.27
CA PRO A 231 -11.06 6.01 10.39
C PRO A 231 -11.25 6.89 11.62
N VAL A 232 -10.16 7.24 12.28
CA VAL A 232 -10.16 8.25 13.33
C VAL A 232 -10.20 9.61 12.65
N SER A 233 -11.22 10.39 12.93
CA SER A 233 -11.34 11.75 12.39
C SER A 233 -10.49 12.75 13.19
N GLY A 234 -9.83 13.64 12.50
CA GLY A 234 -8.99 14.69 13.05
C GLY A 234 -7.70 14.83 12.23
N LEU A 235 -7.15 16.05 12.20
CA LEU A 235 -5.78 16.25 11.72
C LEU A 235 -4.85 15.96 12.89
N PRO A 236 -3.98 14.97 12.79
CA PRO A 236 -2.97 14.74 13.83
C PRO A 236 -1.94 15.88 13.82
N ASP A 237 -1.46 16.23 14.99
CA ASP A 237 -0.43 17.28 15.12
C ASP A 237 0.88 16.88 14.43
N GLN A 238 1.18 15.58 14.38
CA GLN A 238 2.36 15.05 13.69
C GLN A 238 2.13 13.61 13.22
N PHE A 239 2.68 13.26 12.05
CA PHE A 239 2.81 11.88 11.59
C PHE A 239 4.23 11.38 11.80
N GLU A 240 4.35 10.18 12.36
CA GLU A 240 5.62 9.48 12.48
C GLU A 240 5.91 8.66 11.23
N SER A 241 7.19 8.56 10.86
CA SER A 241 7.62 7.65 9.81
C SER A 241 7.80 6.24 10.37
N VAL A 242 7.54 5.26 9.51
CA VAL A 242 7.69 3.85 9.84
C VAL A 242 9.13 3.46 10.17
N ASP A 243 10.12 4.19 9.66
CA ASP A 243 11.53 3.93 9.99
C ASP A 243 11.91 4.47 11.38
N ASP A 244 11.01 5.20 12.05
CA ASP A 244 11.14 5.56 13.46
C ASP A 244 10.81 4.40 14.42
N ILE A 245 10.74 3.16 13.90
CA ILE A 245 10.70 1.95 14.70
C ILE A 245 11.92 1.94 15.62
N PRO A 246 11.75 1.94 16.94
CA PRO A 246 12.88 1.92 17.86
C PRO A 246 13.84 0.80 17.51
N GLU A 247 15.15 1.04 17.56
CA GLU A 247 16.18 0.00 17.37
C GLU A 247 15.98 -1.22 18.31
N SER A 248 15.19 -1.03 19.38
CA SER A 248 14.81 -2.06 20.34
C SER A 248 13.71 -3.02 19.87
N MET A 249 13.05 -2.76 18.72
CA MET A 249 11.96 -3.62 18.25
C MET A 249 12.51 -4.94 17.72
N THR A 250 12.03 -6.05 18.26
CA THR A 250 12.39 -7.39 17.78
C THR A 250 11.81 -7.65 16.40
N ARG A 251 12.43 -8.57 15.63
CA ARG A 251 11.91 -8.97 14.30
C ARG A 251 10.44 -9.40 14.34
N PRO A 252 9.98 -10.24 15.30
CA PRO A 252 8.57 -10.60 15.38
C PRO A 252 7.63 -9.41 15.61
N GLU A 253 8.04 -8.42 16.37
CA GLU A 253 7.24 -7.20 16.59
C GLU A 253 7.14 -6.37 15.30
N ALA A 254 8.26 -6.21 14.57
CA ALA A 254 8.29 -5.57 13.27
C ALA A 254 7.39 -6.31 12.25
N TRP A 255 7.38 -7.65 12.25
CA TRP A 255 6.50 -8.45 11.41
C TRP A 255 5.03 -8.28 11.78
N LYS A 256 4.69 -8.28 13.08
CA LYS A 256 3.33 -8.00 13.56
C LYS A 256 2.85 -6.62 13.10
N LEU A 257 3.70 -5.62 13.20
CA LEU A 257 3.37 -4.28 12.74
C LEU A 257 3.18 -4.27 11.22
N ALA A 258 4.06 -4.90 10.46
CA ALA A 258 3.95 -5.00 9.02
C ALA A 258 2.67 -5.73 8.56
N TYR A 259 2.27 -6.81 9.26
CA TYR A 259 1.02 -7.51 8.96
C TYR A 259 -0.22 -6.67 9.32
N LYS A 260 -0.22 -5.99 10.47
CA LYS A 260 -1.30 -5.06 10.83
C LYS A 260 -1.51 -3.96 9.76
N ARG A 261 -0.43 -3.51 9.13
CA ARG A 261 -0.47 -2.52 8.03
C ARG A 261 -1.07 -3.08 6.75
N ASN A 262 -0.73 -4.33 6.42
CA ASN A 262 -1.17 -5.01 5.21
C ASN A 262 -1.72 -6.41 5.53
N PRO A 263 -2.92 -6.52 6.12
CA PRO A 263 -3.50 -7.79 6.50
C PRO A 263 -4.07 -8.53 5.29
N TYR A 264 -3.20 -8.92 4.36
CA TYR A 264 -3.56 -9.51 3.08
C TYR A 264 -4.31 -10.85 3.17
N LEU A 265 -4.20 -11.55 4.31
CA LEU A 265 -4.94 -12.80 4.56
C LEU A 265 -6.38 -12.54 5.01
N ARG A 266 -6.74 -11.30 5.34
CA ARG A 266 -8.07 -10.95 5.86
C ARG A 266 -9.21 -11.31 4.90
N THR A 267 -8.97 -11.24 3.61
CA THR A 267 -9.97 -11.53 2.57
C THR A 267 -10.13 -13.00 2.25
N GLN A 268 -9.23 -13.86 2.76
CA GLN A 268 -9.30 -15.30 2.57
C GLN A 268 -10.40 -15.91 3.42
N SER A 269 -11.06 -16.97 2.92
CA SER A 269 -11.95 -17.79 3.74
C SER A 269 -11.14 -18.57 4.80
N ASP A 270 -11.79 -19.10 5.83
CA ASP A 270 -11.11 -19.90 6.85
C ASP A 270 -10.47 -21.16 6.25
N GLN A 271 -11.08 -21.75 5.23
CA GLN A 271 -10.49 -22.87 4.51
C GLN A 271 -9.23 -22.44 3.75
N GLN A 272 -9.26 -21.30 3.05
CA GLN A 272 -8.08 -20.79 2.33
C GLN A 272 -6.94 -20.43 3.31
N LEU A 273 -7.29 -19.85 4.46
CA LEU A 273 -6.32 -19.54 5.51
C LEU A 273 -5.70 -20.83 6.08
N ARG A 274 -6.50 -21.89 6.26
CA ARG A 274 -6.03 -23.20 6.68
C ARG A 274 -5.02 -23.78 5.68
N LEU A 275 -5.33 -23.78 4.39
CA LEU A 275 -4.42 -24.24 3.33
C LEU A 275 -3.13 -23.42 3.31
N TYR A 276 -3.26 -22.11 3.42
CA TYR A 276 -2.11 -21.19 3.47
C TYR A 276 -1.20 -21.48 4.68
N PHE A 277 -1.77 -21.68 5.85
CA PHE A 277 -1.02 -22.04 7.07
C PHE A 277 -0.24 -23.34 6.88
N HIS A 278 -0.90 -24.41 6.39
CA HIS A 278 -0.24 -25.67 6.13
C HIS A 278 0.88 -25.56 5.09
N ARG A 279 0.68 -24.73 4.05
CA ARG A 279 1.74 -24.41 3.08
C ARG A 279 2.94 -23.73 3.75
N CYS A 280 2.70 -22.80 4.65
CA CYS A 280 3.78 -22.14 5.42
C CYS A 280 4.53 -23.14 6.30
N VAL A 281 3.82 -24.06 6.97
CA VAL A 281 4.44 -25.14 7.78
C VAL A 281 5.34 -25.99 6.88
N ALA A 282 4.82 -26.47 5.75
CA ALA A 282 5.56 -27.29 4.82
C ALA A 282 6.83 -26.61 4.29
N LEU A 283 6.73 -25.34 3.89
CA LEU A 283 7.89 -24.57 3.41
C LEU A 283 8.95 -24.34 4.50
N ASN A 284 8.55 -24.17 5.75
CA ASN A 284 9.51 -24.04 6.86
C ASN A 284 10.16 -25.39 7.19
N SER A 285 9.45 -26.50 7.02
CA SER A 285 9.98 -27.84 7.23
C SER A 285 11.09 -28.22 6.25
N LEU A 286 11.18 -27.57 5.09
CA LEU A 286 12.31 -27.74 4.12
C LEU A 286 13.68 -27.48 4.77
N ALA A 287 13.77 -26.62 5.77
CA ALA A 287 15.02 -26.32 6.45
C ALA A 287 15.55 -27.50 7.28
N PHE A 288 14.70 -28.46 7.61
CA PHE A 288 15.02 -29.62 8.44
C PHE A 288 15.27 -30.91 7.63
N LEU A 289 15.12 -30.85 6.31
CA LEU A 289 15.42 -32.00 5.46
C LEU A 289 16.91 -32.37 5.55
N LYS A 290 17.15 -33.66 5.76
CA LYS A 290 18.51 -34.25 5.72
C LYS A 290 18.83 -34.63 4.27
N GLY A 291 20.05 -34.34 3.81
CA GLY A 291 20.50 -34.73 2.49
C GLY A 291 21.10 -33.59 1.69
N ASN A 292 21.29 -33.81 0.38
CA ASN A 292 21.91 -32.85 -0.55
C ASN A 292 20.97 -31.74 -1.04
N TRP A 293 19.92 -31.44 -0.29
CA TRP A 293 19.01 -30.36 -0.63
C TRP A 293 19.68 -28.99 -0.44
N PRO A 294 19.47 -28.06 -1.36
CA PRO A 294 19.99 -26.71 -1.19
C PRO A 294 19.33 -26.08 0.05
N LYS A 295 20.15 -25.78 1.05
CA LYS A 295 19.67 -25.10 2.26
C LYS A 295 19.16 -23.71 1.87
N PRO A 296 17.97 -23.32 2.35
CA PRO A 296 17.47 -21.98 2.07
C PRO A 296 18.43 -20.94 2.64
N SER A 297 18.62 -19.85 1.91
CA SER A 297 19.41 -18.72 2.39
C SER A 297 18.79 -18.15 3.67
N HIS A 298 19.57 -17.40 4.44
CA HIS A 298 19.06 -16.69 5.62
C HIS A 298 17.88 -15.77 5.28
N TYR A 299 17.91 -15.15 4.11
CA TYR A 299 16.82 -14.29 3.63
C TYR A 299 15.55 -15.11 3.34
N GLU A 300 15.66 -16.24 2.63
CA GLU A 300 14.52 -17.12 2.35
C GLU A 300 13.90 -17.70 3.62
N THR A 301 14.74 -18.14 4.55
CA THR A 301 14.29 -18.63 5.86
C THR A 301 13.53 -17.55 6.62
N SER A 302 14.07 -16.33 6.69
CA SER A 302 13.42 -15.22 7.36
C SER A 302 12.10 -14.83 6.69
N SER A 303 12.04 -14.86 5.35
CA SER A 303 10.80 -14.59 4.60
C SER A 303 9.72 -15.64 4.86
N ARG A 304 10.10 -16.92 4.90
CA ARG A 304 9.17 -18.04 5.18
C ARG A 304 8.63 -17.97 6.60
N LEU A 305 9.49 -17.69 7.59
CA LEU A 305 9.07 -17.51 8.98
C LEU A 305 8.10 -16.34 9.14
N ARG A 306 8.32 -15.25 8.41
CA ARG A 306 7.41 -14.12 8.41
C ARG A 306 6.03 -14.50 7.88
N LEU A 307 5.95 -15.22 6.77
CA LEU A 307 4.66 -15.65 6.21
C LEU A 307 3.90 -16.56 7.17
N PHE A 308 4.62 -17.42 7.88
CA PHE A 308 4.05 -18.27 8.92
C PHE A 308 3.51 -17.44 10.10
N ASP A 309 4.28 -16.44 10.56
CA ASP A 309 3.84 -15.52 11.62
C ASP A 309 2.61 -14.73 11.21
N ASP A 310 2.55 -14.24 9.96
CA ASP A 310 1.38 -13.55 9.40
C ASP A 310 0.12 -14.43 9.44
N ALA A 311 0.26 -15.73 9.13
CA ALA A 311 -0.84 -16.70 9.22
C ALA A 311 -1.32 -16.89 10.67
N ILE A 312 -0.40 -17.05 11.61
CA ILE A 312 -0.72 -17.18 13.05
C ILE A 312 -1.44 -15.92 13.55
N GLN A 313 -0.99 -14.74 13.15
CA GLN A 313 -1.63 -13.49 13.54
C GLN A 313 -3.08 -13.41 13.03
N GLU A 314 -3.33 -13.83 11.79
CA GLU A 314 -4.68 -13.82 11.22
C GLU A 314 -5.60 -14.85 11.90
N ILE A 315 -5.10 -16.05 12.18
CA ILE A 315 -5.81 -17.10 12.93
C ILE A 315 -6.22 -16.57 14.31
N ASN A 316 -5.27 -15.98 15.05
CA ASN A 316 -5.52 -15.41 16.37
C ASN A 316 -6.52 -14.24 16.30
N ARG A 317 -6.41 -13.38 15.30
CA ARG A 317 -7.34 -12.24 15.09
C ARG A 317 -8.77 -12.71 14.89
N ARG A 318 -8.98 -13.83 14.18
CA ARG A 318 -10.30 -14.43 13.95
C ARG A 318 -10.81 -15.26 15.14
N GLY A 319 -9.96 -15.52 16.12
CA GLY A 319 -10.30 -16.42 17.23
C GLY A 319 -10.50 -17.87 16.80
N LEU A 320 -9.83 -18.30 15.73
CA LEU A 320 -9.93 -19.68 15.24
C LEU A 320 -9.15 -20.62 16.14
N ASP A 321 -9.74 -21.78 16.43
CA ASP A 321 -9.10 -22.81 17.23
C ASP A 321 -8.00 -23.52 16.42
N MET A 322 -6.75 -23.46 16.92
CA MET A 322 -5.60 -24.13 16.30
C MET A 322 -5.79 -25.64 16.12
N ARG A 323 -6.67 -26.28 16.90
CA ARG A 323 -7.01 -27.69 16.70
C ARG A 323 -7.66 -27.98 15.35
N GLN A 324 -8.32 -26.99 14.75
CA GLN A 324 -8.90 -27.09 13.42
C GLN A 324 -7.84 -27.09 12.29
N PHE A 325 -6.58 -26.79 12.63
CA PHE A 325 -5.43 -26.78 11.73
C PHE A 325 -4.60 -28.06 11.85
N ASN A 326 -5.22 -29.18 12.21
CA ASN A 326 -4.55 -30.46 12.26
C ASN A 326 -4.27 -30.99 10.83
N PRO A 327 -3.02 -31.32 10.47
CA PRO A 327 -2.69 -31.85 9.14
C PRO A 327 -3.43 -33.14 8.78
N ARG A 328 -3.85 -33.91 9.79
CA ARG A 328 -4.59 -35.18 9.58
C ARG A 328 -5.98 -34.96 8.99
N ASP A 329 -6.55 -33.79 9.21
CA ASP A 329 -7.91 -33.45 8.73
C ASP A 329 -7.91 -32.87 7.31
N LEU A 330 -6.75 -32.78 6.64
CA LEU A 330 -6.64 -32.34 5.26
C LEU A 330 -7.13 -33.43 4.31
N SER A 331 -8.00 -33.05 3.39
CA SER A 331 -8.39 -33.93 2.28
C SER A 331 -7.18 -34.22 1.36
N GLU A 332 -7.26 -35.29 0.58
CA GLU A 332 -6.21 -35.61 -0.38
C GLU A 332 -6.01 -34.51 -1.42
N GLN A 333 -7.11 -33.88 -1.86
CA GLN A 333 -7.06 -32.73 -2.76
C GLN A 333 -6.38 -31.52 -2.15
N ASP A 334 -6.62 -31.24 -0.86
CA ASP A 334 -5.93 -30.16 -0.12
C ASP A 334 -4.43 -30.45 -0.01
N ARG A 335 -4.06 -31.70 0.29
CA ARG A 335 -2.65 -32.14 0.34
C ARG A 335 -1.96 -31.97 -1.01
N CYS A 336 -2.58 -32.40 -2.10
CA CYS A 336 -2.07 -32.17 -3.45
C CYS A 336 -1.85 -30.69 -3.73
N THR A 337 -2.77 -29.82 -3.32
CA THR A 337 -2.65 -28.37 -3.50
C THR A 337 -1.52 -27.76 -2.66
N ILE A 338 -1.38 -28.18 -1.40
CA ILE A 338 -0.37 -27.67 -0.48
C ILE A 338 1.03 -28.13 -0.90
N TYR A 339 1.17 -29.36 -1.39
CA TYR A 339 2.45 -30.00 -1.64
C TYR A 339 2.85 -30.05 -3.11
N ALA A 340 2.07 -29.46 -4.02
CA ALA A 340 2.24 -29.57 -5.49
C ALA A 340 3.67 -29.29 -6.00
N ASP A 341 4.39 -28.38 -5.38
CA ASP A 341 5.76 -27.98 -5.79
C ASP A 341 6.80 -28.34 -4.74
N LEU A 342 6.50 -29.25 -3.81
CA LEU A 342 7.43 -29.64 -2.77
C LEU A 342 8.17 -30.94 -3.14
N PRO A 343 9.40 -31.11 -2.65
CA PRO A 343 10.14 -32.36 -2.83
C PRO A 343 9.37 -33.57 -2.27
N GLU A 344 9.39 -34.67 -2.99
CA GLU A 344 8.65 -35.89 -2.64
C GLU A 344 9.00 -36.42 -1.25
N GLU A 345 10.27 -36.31 -0.86
CA GLU A 345 10.77 -36.69 0.45
C GLU A 345 10.16 -35.86 1.58
N LEU A 346 9.89 -34.58 1.34
CA LEU A 346 9.21 -33.74 2.32
C LEU A 346 7.73 -34.11 2.41
N VAL A 347 7.11 -34.40 1.27
CA VAL A 347 5.68 -34.83 1.24
C VAL A 347 5.52 -36.12 2.04
N GLN A 348 6.40 -37.10 1.87
CA GLN A 348 6.42 -38.33 2.64
C GLN A 348 6.58 -38.06 4.15
N LEU A 349 7.55 -37.23 4.53
CA LEU A 349 7.82 -36.88 5.94
C LEU A 349 6.64 -36.16 6.62
N LEU A 350 5.89 -35.40 5.87
CA LEU A 350 4.71 -34.67 6.38
C LEU A 350 3.44 -35.53 6.37
N SER A 351 3.41 -36.56 5.51
CA SER A 351 2.29 -37.50 5.43
C SER A 351 2.36 -38.60 6.48
N ASP A 352 3.57 -39.03 6.80
CA ASP A 352 3.86 -40.07 7.82
C ASP A 352 4.60 -39.43 8.99
N PRO A 353 3.89 -38.80 9.95
CA PRO A 353 4.55 -38.32 11.14
C PRO A 353 5.22 -39.50 11.89
N PRO A 354 6.46 -39.31 12.39
CA PRO A 354 7.13 -40.38 13.11
C PRO A 354 6.21 -40.87 14.26
N THR A 355 5.94 -42.16 14.24
CA THR A 355 5.27 -42.85 15.35
C THR A 355 6.08 -42.58 16.59
N ALA A 356 5.50 -41.82 17.54
CA ALA A 356 6.11 -41.48 18.82
C ALA A 356 6.32 -42.74 19.69
#